data_d901f1d714866e745df437425a3f8643
#
_entry.id   d901f1d714866e745df437425a3f8643
#
_cell.length_a   1.000
_cell.length_b   1.000
_cell.length_c   1.000
_cell.angle_alpha   90.00
_cell.angle_beta   90.00
_cell.angle_gamma   90.00
#
_symmetry.space_group_name_H-M   'P 1'
#
loop_
_entity.id
_entity.type
_entity.pdbx_description
1 polymer ?
#
loop_
_entity_poly.entity_id
_entity_poly.type
_entity_poly.pdbx_seq_one_letter_code
_entity_poly.pdbx_strand_id
1 'polypeptide(L)'
;YVIYRKTAGGEYKKLAERSKPSYTDKNVSSGKTYTYKIVAKNEQKEADEAAKVTFSNTKAVQIRSQKYTYSQMKKDMQELEQKYSNYCEMTKIGTSLQGRAIYDFAIGNPDAEESLLVVSTLHAREYICSAVLMKELEYYLENYNGTIGGVKPANTLNKIQIHYIVMANPDGVTVSQTRHSTWK
;
A
#
# COMPACT_ATOMS: atom_id res chain seq x y z
N TYR A 1 9.84 29.36 -0.06
CA TYR A 1 9.52 28.33 -1.05
C TYR A 1 8.13 28.55 -1.61
N VAL A 2 7.99 28.43 -2.93
CA VAL A 2 6.68 28.44 -3.60
C VAL A 2 6.35 27.02 -4.03
N ILE A 3 5.14 26.56 -3.71
CA ILE A 3 4.68 25.22 -3.97
C ILE A 3 3.59 25.27 -5.02
N TYR A 4 3.79 24.54 -6.09
CA TYR A 4 2.84 24.37 -7.18
C TYR A 4 2.35 22.93 -7.22
N ARG A 5 1.13 22.72 -7.68
CA ARG A 5 0.54 21.39 -7.89
C ARG A 5 -0.14 21.33 -9.25
N LYS A 6 -0.06 20.16 -9.88
CA LYS A 6 -0.90 19.79 -11.01
C LYS A 6 -1.47 18.38 -10.84
N THR A 7 -2.59 18.11 -11.49
CA THR A 7 -3.09 16.75 -11.75
C THR A 7 -2.51 16.23 -13.07
N ALA A 8 -2.67 14.92 -13.32
CA ALA A 8 -2.27 14.32 -14.59
C ALA A 8 -2.91 15.09 -15.78
N GLY A 9 -2.10 15.47 -16.77
CA GLY A 9 -2.51 16.24 -17.94
C GLY A 9 -2.84 17.72 -17.69
N GLY A 10 -2.78 18.19 -16.44
CA GLY A 10 -3.07 19.58 -16.10
C GLY A 10 -1.82 20.48 -15.98
N GLU A 11 -2.05 21.77 -15.84
CA GLU A 11 -1.00 22.77 -15.62
C GLU A 11 -0.70 22.98 -14.13
N TYR A 12 0.52 23.46 -13.84
CA TYR A 12 0.90 23.81 -12.48
C TYR A 12 0.16 25.05 -11.99
N LYS A 13 -0.55 24.92 -10.88
CA LYS A 13 -1.17 26.04 -10.16
C LYS A 13 -0.46 26.26 -8.85
N LYS A 14 -0.22 27.51 -8.49
CA LYS A 14 0.35 27.90 -7.19
C LYS A 14 -0.59 27.42 -6.09
N LEU A 15 -0.05 26.65 -5.15
CA LEU A 15 -0.77 26.06 -4.03
C LEU A 15 -0.51 26.80 -2.74
N ALA A 16 0.74 27.13 -2.47
CA ALA A 16 1.15 27.85 -1.27
C ALA A 16 2.51 28.53 -1.43
N GLU A 17 2.78 29.48 -0.55
CA GLU A 17 4.10 30.06 -0.32
C GLU A 17 4.44 29.92 1.17
N ARG A 18 5.63 29.43 1.48
CA ARG A 18 6.09 29.08 2.84
C ARG A 18 7.53 29.53 3.07
N SER A 19 7.80 30.02 4.30
CA SER A 19 9.16 30.26 4.79
C SER A 19 9.81 28.97 5.31
N LYS A 20 9.01 28.05 5.90
CA LYS A 20 9.47 26.75 6.40
C LYS A 20 9.47 25.68 5.29
N PRO A 21 10.41 24.72 5.32
CA PRO A 21 10.51 23.66 4.30
C PRO A 21 9.49 22.52 4.51
N SER A 22 8.27 22.85 4.91
CA SER A 22 7.19 21.85 5.11
C SER A 22 5.84 22.42 4.69
N TYR A 23 5.04 21.56 4.04
CA TYR A 23 3.68 21.88 3.64
C TYR A 23 2.82 20.61 3.63
N THR A 24 1.61 20.68 4.17
CA THR A 24 0.64 19.58 4.09
C THR A 24 -0.51 20.01 3.19
N ASP A 25 -0.70 19.29 2.09
CA ASP A 25 -1.83 19.47 1.20
C ASP A 25 -3.02 18.65 1.70
N LYS A 26 -4.03 19.32 2.24
CA LYS A 26 -5.26 18.67 2.73
C LYS A 26 -6.34 18.54 1.66
N ASN A 27 -6.13 19.13 0.47
CA ASN A 27 -7.11 19.19 -0.62
C ASN A 27 -6.78 18.17 -1.73
N VAL A 28 -6.47 16.96 -1.34
CA VAL A 28 -6.22 15.85 -2.26
C VAL A 28 -7.38 14.88 -2.27
N SER A 29 -7.77 14.40 -3.45
CA SER A 29 -8.85 13.42 -3.63
C SER A 29 -8.26 12.03 -3.86
N SER A 30 -8.91 11.00 -3.31
CA SER A 30 -8.55 9.61 -3.59
C SER A 30 -8.67 9.31 -5.09
N GLY A 31 -7.79 8.45 -5.62
CA GLY A 31 -7.78 8.08 -7.03
C GLY A 31 -7.13 9.11 -7.97
N LYS A 32 -6.56 10.19 -7.44
CA LYS A 32 -5.87 11.22 -8.23
C LYS A 32 -4.37 11.15 -8.06
N THR A 33 -3.66 11.38 -9.15
CA THR A 33 -2.20 11.58 -9.15
C THR A 33 -1.90 13.06 -9.21
N TYR A 34 -1.04 13.51 -8.31
CA TYR A 34 -0.60 14.91 -8.21
C TYR A 34 0.90 14.99 -8.42
N THR A 35 1.35 15.98 -9.16
CA THR A 35 2.76 16.34 -9.24
C THR A 35 2.95 17.70 -8.59
N TYR A 36 3.86 17.74 -7.63
CA TYR A 36 4.25 18.97 -6.94
C TYR A 36 5.56 19.48 -7.52
N LYS A 37 5.64 20.80 -7.67
CA LYS A 37 6.85 21.51 -8.01
C LYS A 37 7.14 22.48 -6.87
N ILE A 38 8.35 22.41 -6.31
CA ILE A 38 8.80 23.26 -5.20
C ILE A 38 9.92 24.13 -5.72
N VAL A 39 9.73 25.43 -5.65
CA VAL A 39 10.66 26.44 -6.13
C VAL A 39 11.22 27.21 -4.95
N ALA A 40 12.53 27.33 -4.85
CA ALA A 40 13.14 28.25 -3.90
C ALA A 40 12.86 29.69 -4.35
N LYS A 41 12.61 30.56 -3.39
CA LYS A 41 12.35 32.00 -3.64
C LYS A 41 13.08 32.84 -2.62
N ASN A 42 13.68 33.92 -3.06
CA ASN A 42 14.12 35.06 -2.24
C ASN A 42 13.19 36.25 -2.45
N GLU A 43 13.53 37.40 -1.90
CA GLU A 43 12.69 38.63 -1.98
C GLU A 43 12.49 39.13 -3.41
N GLN A 44 13.40 38.84 -4.33
CA GLN A 44 13.41 39.39 -5.68
C GLN A 44 13.00 38.37 -6.77
N LYS A 45 13.30 37.07 -6.61
CA LYS A 45 13.13 36.08 -7.70
C LYS A 45 12.85 34.67 -7.19
N GLU A 46 12.06 33.89 -7.96
CA GLU A 46 11.99 32.43 -7.86
C GLU A 46 13.20 31.82 -8.56
N ALA A 47 13.69 30.70 -8.03
CA ALA A 47 14.78 29.94 -8.65
C ALA A 47 14.34 29.34 -9.98
N ASP A 48 15.26 29.26 -10.95
CA ASP A 48 14.99 28.70 -12.27
C ASP A 48 14.84 27.18 -12.20
N GLU A 49 15.52 26.53 -11.25
CA GLU A 49 15.39 25.09 -10.97
C GLU A 49 14.39 24.81 -9.86
N ALA A 50 13.65 23.71 -10.01
CA ALA A 50 12.63 23.29 -9.06
C ALA A 50 12.72 21.78 -8.77
N ALA A 51 12.61 21.42 -7.51
CA ALA A 51 12.39 20.02 -7.12
C ALA A 51 10.98 19.58 -7.52
N LYS A 52 10.86 18.40 -8.11
CA LYS A 52 9.58 17.81 -8.51
C LYS A 52 9.38 16.46 -7.85
N VAL A 53 8.19 16.22 -7.34
CA VAL A 53 7.76 14.94 -6.80
C VAL A 53 6.36 14.61 -7.30
N THR A 54 6.15 13.37 -7.72
CA THR A 54 4.83 12.87 -8.12
C THR A 54 4.32 11.95 -7.02
N PHE A 55 3.11 12.19 -6.58
CA PHE A 55 2.41 11.42 -5.57
C PHE A 55 1.06 10.95 -6.12
N SER A 56 0.80 9.64 -6.04
CA SER A 56 -0.49 9.05 -6.38
C SER A 56 -1.30 8.81 -5.11
N ASN A 57 -2.43 9.51 -4.97
CA ASN A 57 -3.36 9.32 -3.85
C ASN A 57 -4.39 8.22 -4.19
N THR A 58 -3.91 7.11 -4.71
CA THR A 58 -4.71 5.89 -4.92
C THR A 58 -4.51 4.95 -3.76
N LYS A 59 -5.59 4.28 -3.34
CA LYS A 59 -5.47 3.13 -2.46
C LYS A 59 -4.76 2.01 -3.19
N ALA A 60 -3.72 1.42 -2.59
CA ALA A 60 -3.01 0.31 -3.19
C ALA A 60 -3.93 -0.90 -3.32
N VAL A 61 -4.66 -1.21 -2.25
CA VAL A 61 -5.57 -2.36 -2.24
C VAL A 61 -6.91 -2.03 -2.91
N GLN A 62 -7.18 -2.65 -4.04
CA GLN A 62 -8.34 -2.41 -4.89
C GLN A 62 -9.35 -3.55 -4.84
N ILE A 63 -10.34 -3.47 -3.95
CA ILE A 63 -11.44 -4.43 -3.90
C ILE A 63 -12.59 -3.90 -4.76
N ARG A 64 -12.61 -4.28 -6.04
CA ARG A 64 -13.56 -3.77 -7.04
C ARG A 64 -14.76 -4.69 -7.29
N SER A 65 -14.73 -5.91 -6.76
CA SER A 65 -15.79 -6.90 -6.93
C SER A 65 -15.89 -7.78 -5.70
N GLN A 66 -16.94 -8.60 -5.63
CA GLN A 66 -17.08 -9.61 -4.59
C GLN A 66 -15.99 -10.71 -4.67
N LYS A 67 -15.29 -10.81 -5.82
CA LYS A 67 -14.22 -11.79 -6.04
C LYS A 67 -12.87 -11.08 -5.92
N TYR A 68 -12.15 -11.36 -4.84
CA TYR A 68 -10.77 -10.92 -4.69
C TYR A 68 -9.83 -12.00 -5.24
N THR A 69 -9.31 -11.76 -6.45
CA THR A 69 -8.54 -12.78 -7.20
C THR A 69 -7.08 -12.83 -6.77
N TYR A 70 -6.40 -13.96 -7.04
CA TYR A 70 -4.95 -14.11 -6.86
C TYR A 70 -4.16 -13.00 -7.58
N SER A 71 -4.53 -12.71 -8.83
CA SER A 71 -3.83 -11.66 -9.61
C SER A 71 -4.01 -10.28 -9.00
N GLN A 72 -5.20 -9.99 -8.47
CA GLN A 72 -5.45 -8.72 -7.78
C GLN A 72 -4.65 -8.63 -6.48
N MET A 73 -4.66 -9.68 -5.65
CA MET A 73 -3.88 -9.76 -4.42
C MET A 73 -2.38 -9.51 -4.69
N LYS A 74 -1.81 -10.23 -5.67
CA LYS A 74 -0.39 -10.06 -6.03
C LYS A 74 -0.08 -8.62 -6.44
N LYS A 75 -0.94 -8.01 -7.25
CA LYS A 75 -0.79 -6.62 -7.68
C LYS A 75 -0.85 -5.66 -6.48
N ASP A 76 -1.84 -5.84 -5.62
CA ASP A 76 -2.03 -4.99 -4.44
C ASP A 76 -0.83 -5.10 -3.48
N MET A 77 -0.28 -6.32 -3.27
CA MET A 77 0.95 -6.53 -2.49
C MET A 77 2.13 -5.77 -3.08
N GLN A 78 2.34 -5.86 -4.39
CA GLN A 78 3.42 -5.15 -5.09
C GLN A 78 3.27 -3.62 -4.97
N GLU A 79 2.04 -3.11 -5.07
CA GLU A 79 1.76 -1.70 -4.88
C GLU A 79 2.00 -1.24 -3.44
N LEU A 80 1.65 -2.08 -2.44
CA LEU A 80 1.96 -1.78 -1.03
C LEU A 80 3.46 -1.77 -0.78
N GLU A 81 4.19 -2.78 -1.26
CA GLU A 81 5.65 -2.85 -1.11
C GLU A 81 6.34 -1.65 -1.75
N GLN A 82 5.96 -1.29 -2.98
CA GLN A 82 6.50 -0.11 -3.65
C GLN A 82 6.22 1.18 -2.88
N LYS A 83 5.02 1.32 -2.30
CA LYS A 83 4.60 2.53 -1.59
C LYS A 83 5.21 2.65 -0.19
N TYR A 84 5.46 1.52 0.47
CA TYR A 84 5.86 1.43 1.87
C TYR A 84 7.13 0.60 2.09
N SER A 85 8.06 0.63 1.13
CA SER A 85 9.28 -0.20 1.09
C SER A 85 10.17 -0.15 2.33
N ASN A 86 10.07 0.93 3.14
CA ASN A 86 10.80 1.05 4.41
C ASN A 86 10.16 0.27 5.57
N TYR A 87 8.97 -0.28 5.39
CA TYR A 87 8.17 -0.87 6.48
C TYR A 87 7.66 -2.27 6.16
N CYS A 88 7.81 -2.73 4.93
CA CYS A 88 7.32 -4.02 4.49
C CYS A 88 8.18 -4.63 3.38
N GLU A 89 8.08 -5.95 3.25
CA GLU A 89 8.75 -6.75 2.23
C GLU A 89 7.82 -7.86 1.75
N MET A 90 7.85 -8.13 0.43
CA MET A 90 7.11 -9.21 -0.20
C MET A 90 8.05 -10.31 -0.68
N THR A 91 8.05 -11.47 -0.04
CA THR A 91 8.91 -12.61 -0.36
C THR A 91 8.12 -13.79 -0.90
N LYS A 92 8.60 -14.41 -1.99
CA LYS A 92 8.05 -15.69 -2.46
C LYS A 92 8.57 -16.83 -1.58
N ILE A 93 7.68 -17.49 -0.84
CA ILE A 93 8.01 -18.59 0.07
C ILE A 93 7.70 -19.99 -0.50
N GLY A 94 6.95 -20.06 -1.61
CA GLY A 94 6.60 -21.33 -2.20
C GLY A 94 5.89 -21.19 -3.55
N THR A 95 5.49 -22.36 -4.07
CA THR A 95 4.73 -22.44 -5.32
C THR A 95 3.65 -23.51 -5.17
N SER A 96 2.42 -23.17 -5.54
CA SER A 96 1.29 -24.10 -5.53
C SER A 96 1.39 -25.16 -6.64
N LEU A 97 0.53 -26.18 -6.60
CA LEU A 97 0.51 -27.27 -7.60
C LEU A 97 0.26 -26.75 -9.02
N GLN A 98 -0.48 -25.67 -9.19
CA GLN A 98 -0.74 -25.04 -10.50
C GLN A 98 0.25 -23.91 -10.84
N GLY A 99 1.40 -23.84 -10.15
CA GLY A 99 2.48 -22.91 -10.45
C GLY A 99 2.29 -21.48 -9.92
N ARG A 100 1.31 -21.21 -9.05
CA ARG A 100 1.14 -19.88 -8.45
C ARG A 100 2.09 -19.69 -7.28
N ALA A 101 2.77 -18.57 -7.24
CA ALA A 101 3.62 -18.24 -6.11
C ALA A 101 2.78 -18.03 -4.83
N ILE A 102 3.27 -18.56 -3.72
CA ILE A 102 2.78 -18.26 -2.38
C ILE A 102 3.71 -17.22 -1.80
N TYR A 103 3.15 -16.14 -1.28
CA TYR A 103 3.89 -15.01 -0.77
C TYR A 103 3.74 -14.87 0.73
N ASP A 104 4.84 -14.54 1.38
CA ASP A 104 4.89 -13.88 2.67
C ASP A 104 4.95 -12.37 2.43
N PHE A 105 4.11 -11.62 3.13
CA PHE A 105 4.17 -10.17 3.18
C PHE A 105 4.47 -9.76 4.61
N ALA A 106 5.73 -9.44 4.88
CA ALA A 106 6.20 -9.09 6.20
C ALA A 106 6.09 -7.57 6.43
N ILE A 107 5.62 -7.18 7.62
CA ILE A 107 5.63 -5.79 8.08
C ILE A 107 6.29 -5.69 9.45
N GLY A 108 6.94 -4.57 9.74
CA GLY A 108 7.60 -4.32 11.01
C GLY A 108 9.12 -4.50 10.96
N ASN A 109 9.72 -4.72 12.12
CA ASN A 109 11.17 -4.79 12.24
C ASN A 109 11.70 -6.18 11.83
N PRO A 110 12.53 -6.29 10.77
CA PRO A 110 13.09 -7.59 10.35
C PRO A 110 14.07 -8.19 11.37
N ASP A 111 14.64 -7.37 12.26
CA ASP A 111 15.57 -7.79 13.30
C ASP A 111 14.87 -8.05 14.66
N ALA A 112 13.54 -8.11 14.69
CA ALA A 112 12.79 -8.37 15.91
C ALA A 112 12.99 -9.81 16.39
N GLU A 113 13.14 -9.98 17.71
CA GLU A 113 13.25 -11.31 18.33
C GLU A 113 11.91 -12.09 18.28
N GLU A 114 10.80 -11.37 18.23
CA GLU A 114 9.45 -11.94 18.21
C GLU A 114 8.80 -11.72 16.85
N SER A 115 8.09 -12.74 16.37
CA SER A 115 7.29 -12.64 15.16
C SER A 115 5.90 -13.24 15.34
N LEU A 116 4.96 -12.74 14.55
CA LEU A 116 3.59 -13.24 14.45
C LEU A 116 3.33 -13.71 13.03
N LEU A 117 2.81 -14.93 12.87
CA LEU A 117 2.37 -15.45 11.57
C LEU A 117 0.84 -15.39 11.49
N VAL A 118 0.34 -14.71 10.47
CA VAL A 118 -1.08 -14.63 10.12
C VAL A 118 -1.30 -15.33 8.78
N VAL A 119 -2.09 -16.40 8.80
CA VAL A 119 -2.40 -17.21 7.59
C VAL A 119 -3.88 -17.10 7.27
N SER A 120 -4.19 -16.82 6.01
CA SER A 120 -5.56 -16.68 5.53
C SER A 120 -5.83 -17.55 4.31
N THR A 121 -7.12 -17.78 4.05
CA THR A 121 -7.63 -18.43 2.84
C THR A 121 -7.01 -19.82 2.61
N LEU A 122 -6.92 -20.61 3.68
CA LEU A 122 -6.66 -22.05 3.61
C LEU A 122 -7.80 -22.74 2.88
N HIS A 123 -9.04 -22.39 3.19
CA HIS A 123 -10.23 -22.84 2.50
C HIS A 123 -10.53 -21.96 1.29
N ALA A 124 -10.66 -22.58 0.15
CA ALA A 124 -10.76 -21.93 -1.15
C ALA A 124 -11.92 -20.93 -1.32
N ARG A 125 -13.02 -21.12 -0.59
CA ARG A 125 -14.22 -20.26 -0.68
C ARG A 125 -14.17 -19.05 0.24
N GLU A 126 -13.20 -19.01 1.14
CA GLU A 126 -13.04 -17.95 2.13
C GLU A 126 -12.11 -16.81 1.64
N TYR A 127 -12.07 -16.58 0.33
CA TYR A 127 -11.22 -15.55 -0.28
C TYR A 127 -11.55 -14.11 0.16
N ILE A 128 -12.69 -13.91 0.83
CA ILE A 128 -13.00 -12.64 1.50
C ILE A 128 -11.97 -12.33 2.61
N CYS A 129 -11.44 -13.36 3.26
CA CYS A 129 -10.41 -13.19 4.30
C CYS A 129 -9.12 -12.58 3.71
N SER A 130 -8.73 -12.97 2.48
CA SER A 130 -7.61 -12.32 1.78
C SER A 130 -7.86 -10.82 1.57
N ALA A 131 -9.07 -10.46 1.16
CA ALA A 131 -9.44 -9.06 0.97
C ALA A 131 -9.41 -8.27 2.27
N VAL A 132 -9.86 -8.85 3.38
CA VAL A 132 -9.84 -8.24 4.71
C VAL A 132 -8.40 -8.02 5.16
N LEU A 133 -7.54 -9.04 5.09
CA LEU A 133 -6.13 -8.92 5.49
C LEU A 133 -5.38 -7.88 4.65
N MET A 134 -5.62 -7.82 3.34
CA MET A 134 -4.99 -6.80 2.51
C MET A 134 -5.42 -5.38 2.89
N LYS A 135 -6.68 -5.19 3.31
CA LYS A 135 -7.15 -3.90 3.84
C LYS A 135 -6.56 -3.58 5.20
N GLU A 136 -6.38 -4.57 6.04
CA GLU A 136 -5.70 -4.43 7.32
C GLU A 136 -4.24 -4.00 7.13
N LEU A 137 -3.50 -4.71 6.26
CA LEU A 137 -2.12 -4.36 5.88
C LEU A 137 -2.01 -2.93 5.38
N GLU A 138 -2.86 -2.54 4.42
CA GLU A 138 -2.90 -1.17 3.91
C GLU A 138 -3.14 -0.17 5.04
N TYR A 139 -4.07 -0.47 5.95
CA TYR A 139 -4.42 0.41 7.05
C TYR A 139 -3.27 0.59 8.06
N TYR A 140 -2.56 -0.50 8.41
CA TYR A 140 -1.38 -0.41 9.28
C TYR A 140 -0.24 0.37 8.63
N LEU A 141 0.04 0.13 7.36
CA LEU A 141 1.09 0.81 6.62
C LEU A 141 0.78 2.30 6.42
N GLU A 142 -0.47 2.65 6.10
CA GLU A 142 -0.90 4.06 5.99
C GLU A 142 -0.77 4.82 7.30
N ASN A 143 -0.97 4.15 8.41
CA ASN A 143 -0.96 4.73 9.75
C ASN A 143 0.30 4.38 10.55
N TYR A 144 1.37 3.88 9.92
CA TYR A 144 2.57 3.39 10.60
C TYR A 144 3.10 4.37 11.66
N ASN A 145 3.26 5.65 11.27
CA ASN A 145 3.66 6.75 12.16
C ASN A 145 2.45 7.55 12.72
N GLY A 146 1.24 7.16 12.37
CA GLY A 146 -0.01 7.75 12.84
C GLY A 146 -0.49 7.13 14.15
N THR A 147 -1.82 7.09 14.33
CA THR A 147 -2.44 6.53 15.52
C THR A 147 -3.66 5.69 15.15
N ILE A 148 -3.74 4.47 15.64
CA ILE A 148 -4.88 3.56 15.53
C ILE A 148 -5.35 3.25 16.95
N GLY A 149 -6.59 3.63 17.30
CA GLY A 149 -7.13 3.38 18.64
C GLY A 149 -6.31 3.99 19.79
N GLY A 150 -5.62 5.11 19.55
CA GLY A 150 -4.74 5.73 20.54
C GLY A 150 -3.30 5.19 20.57
N VAL A 151 -2.98 4.15 19.80
CA VAL A 151 -1.66 3.52 19.74
C VAL A 151 -1.00 3.82 18.39
N LYS A 152 0.31 4.11 18.38
CA LYS A 152 1.10 4.19 17.15
C LYS A 152 1.48 2.77 16.70
N PRO A 153 1.13 2.33 15.49
CA PRO A 153 1.55 1.03 14.97
C PRO A 153 3.08 0.83 15.03
N ALA A 154 3.87 1.86 14.74
CA ALA A 154 5.32 1.81 14.83
C ALA A 154 5.84 1.37 16.22
N ASN A 155 5.14 1.69 17.31
CA ASN A 155 5.57 1.29 18.65
C ASN A 155 5.54 -0.24 18.85
N THR A 156 4.61 -0.92 18.17
CA THR A 156 4.51 -2.38 18.17
C THR A 156 5.39 -2.97 17.08
N LEU A 157 5.26 -2.48 15.85
CA LEU A 157 5.95 -3.01 14.68
C LEU A 157 7.47 -2.82 14.70
N ASN A 158 7.99 -1.89 15.52
CA ASN A 158 9.43 -1.79 15.77
C ASN A 158 9.97 -2.90 16.70
N LYS A 159 9.09 -3.61 17.40
CA LYS A 159 9.45 -4.68 18.36
C LYS A 159 9.16 -6.06 17.85
N ILE A 160 8.23 -6.20 16.91
CA ILE A 160 7.86 -7.47 16.31
C ILE A 160 7.85 -7.35 14.79
N GLN A 161 8.01 -8.50 14.13
CA GLN A 161 7.71 -8.63 12.70
C GLN A 161 6.43 -9.46 12.53
N ILE A 162 5.52 -9.00 11.67
CA ILE A 162 4.30 -9.75 11.36
C ILE A 162 4.38 -10.24 9.92
N HIS A 163 4.26 -11.56 9.75
CA HIS A 163 4.26 -12.25 8.49
C HIS A 163 2.82 -12.57 8.07
N TYR A 164 2.43 -12.21 6.87
CA TYR A 164 1.10 -12.43 6.32
C TYR A 164 1.14 -13.35 5.11
N ILE A 165 0.63 -14.58 5.26
CA ILE A 165 0.30 -15.44 4.12
C ILE A 165 -1.16 -15.18 3.74
N VAL A 166 -1.37 -14.16 2.93
CA VAL A 166 -2.71 -13.62 2.62
C VAL A 166 -3.61 -14.60 1.87
N MET A 167 -3.03 -15.47 1.01
CA MET A 167 -3.77 -16.47 0.25
C MET A 167 -2.96 -17.77 0.21
N ALA A 168 -3.15 -18.60 1.23
CA ALA A 168 -2.41 -19.86 1.36
C ALA A 168 -2.82 -20.91 0.32
N ASN A 169 -4.06 -20.86 -0.19
CA ASN A 169 -4.59 -21.77 -1.22
C ASN A 169 -5.01 -21.03 -2.49
N PRO A 170 -4.04 -20.48 -3.28
CA PRO A 170 -4.36 -19.69 -4.46
C PRO A 170 -5.01 -20.50 -5.59
N ASP A 171 -4.72 -21.80 -5.70
CA ASP A 171 -5.31 -22.67 -6.69
C ASP A 171 -6.78 -22.93 -6.39
N GLY A 172 -7.08 -23.27 -5.15
CA GLY A 172 -8.46 -23.48 -4.70
C GLY A 172 -9.31 -22.21 -4.88
N VAL A 173 -8.77 -21.04 -4.55
CA VAL A 173 -9.44 -19.74 -4.79
C VAL A 173 -9.75 -19.56 -6.27
N THR A 174 -8.78 -19.81 -7.15
CA THR A 174 -8.98 -19.69 -8.60
C THR A 174 -10.08 -20.63 -9.08
N VAL A 175 -10.09 -21.87 -8.63
CA VAL A 175 -11.14 -22.87 -8.95
C VAL A 175 -12.51 -22.40 -8.44
N SER A 176 -12.59 -21.96 -7.18
CA SER A 176 -13.87 -21.52 -6.59
C SER A 176 -14.47 -20.27 -7.25
N GLN A 177 -13.61 -19.41 -7.80
CA GLN A 177 -14.04 -18.19 -8.48
C GLN A 177 -14.38 -18.37 -9.95
N THR A 178 -13.81 -19.37 -10.62
CA THR A 178 -13.95 -19.57 -12.08
C THR A 178 -14.91 -20.70 -12.45
N ARG A 179 -15.04 -21.72 -11.60
CA ARG A 179 -15.94 -22.83 -11.86
C ARG A 179 -17.26 -22.61 -11.12
N HIS A 180 -18.36 -22.47 -11.85
CA HIS A 180 -19.68 -22.61 -11.28
C HIS A 180 -19.78 -24.00 -10.64
N SER A 181 -20.15 -24.03 -9.38
CA SER A 181 -20.08 -25.20 -8.50
C SER A 181 -20.92 -26.38 -9.00
N THR A 182 -20.30 -27.26 -9.74
CA THR A 182 -20.80 -28.65 -9.90
C THR A 182 -20.10 -29.60 -8.93
N TRP A 183 -19.26 -29.10 -8.04
CA TRP A 183 -18.67 -29.91 -6.97
C TRP A 183 -19.58 -29.82 -5.75
N LYS A 184 -20.40 -30.85 -5.59
CA LYS A 184 -21.04 -31.18 -4.34
C LYS A 184 -20.08 -32.03 -3.48
#